data_97670ab6283ddc8eff7e7802694fc61c
#
_entry.id   97670ab6283ddc8eff7e7802694fc61c
#
_cell.length_a   1.000
_cell.length_b   1.000
_cell.length_c   1.000
_cell.angle_alpha   90.00
_cell.angle_beta   90.00
_cell.angle_gamma   90.00
#
_symmetry.space_group_name_H-M   'P 1'
#
loop_
_entity.id
_entity.type
_entity.pdbx_description
1 polymer ?
#
loop_
_entity_poly.entity_id
_entity_poly.type
_entity_poly.pdbx_seq_one_letter_code
_entity_poly.pdbx_strand_id
1 'polypeptide(L)'
;MNLKDSKILIIDDEEDLCEILQYNLTNAGCITETAHSAEEALTKSPGCFDLMILDVMMGPMSGFRLADKLRKELNVSTPIIFLTAKDTENDVLTGFSLGADDYIAKPFSINELIARVKAVLKRSAANNDQRNNIMTYNEFSLDRIKKRLVIDEEKIELTKKEYEILNLLLENQGMVFSREDILKRIWGEDIIVTDRTVDVNITRLRTKMGRYGGCIRNKSGYGYYFEF
;
A
#
# COMPACT_ATOMS: atom_id res chain seq x y z
N MET A 1 -10.81 8.49 -10.43
CA MET A 1 -9.86 8.81 -9.35
C MET A 1 -9.17 10.12 -9.72
N ASN A 2 -9.13 11.05 -8.81
CA ASN A 2 -8.46 12.33 -9.03
C ASN A 2 -6.97 12.09 -8.76
N LEU A 3 -6.04 12.61 -9.59
CA LEU A 3 -4.59 12.55 -9.37
C LEU A 3 -4.13 13.41 -8.19
N LYS A 4 -5.08 14.05 -7.53
CA LYS A 4 -4.82 15.04 -6.49
C LYS A 4 -3.97 14.45 -5.36
N ASP A 5 -2.87 15.14 -5.09
CA ASP A 5 -1.90 14.85 -4.04
C ASP A 5 -1.05 13.57 -4.24
N SER A 6 -1.15 12.88 -5.39
CA SER A 6 -0.25 11.75 -5.70
C SER A 6 1.18 12.24 -5.89
N LYS A 7 2.14 11.61 -5.20
CA LYS A 7 3.57 11.95 -5.27
C LYS A 7 4.24 11.16 -6.39
N ILE A 8 4.81 11.86 -7.36
CA ILE A 8 5.47 11.25 -8.52
C ILE A 8 6.93 11.70 -8.59
N LEU A 9 7.85 10.74 -8.68
CA LEU A 9 9.25 11.01 -8.97
C LEU A 9 9.51 10.81 -10.47
N ILE A 10 10.03 11.84 -11.13
CA ILE A 10 10.42 11.84 -12.54
C ILE A 10 11.92 11.70 -12.60
N ILE A 11 12.43 10.71 -13.34
CA ILE A 11 13.86 10.37 -13.40
C ILE A 11 14.26 10.29 -14.87
N ASP A 12 14.93 11.30 -15.36
CA ASP A 12 15.38 11.44 -16.76
C ASP A 12 16.57 12.39 -16.78
N ASP A 13 17.61 12.12 -17.58
CA ASP A 13 18.78 12.99 -17.72
C ASP A 13 18.54 14.19 -18.66
N GLU A 14 17.42 14.20 -19.38
CA GLU A 14 16.95 15.33 -20.16
C GLU A 14 16.19 16.34 -19.28
N GLU A 15 16.87 17.42 -18.83
CA GLU A 15 16.28 18.45 -17.95
C GLU A 15 15.00 19.05 -18.53
N ASP A 16 15.00 19.39 -19.84
CA ASP A 16 13.84 19.97 -20.54
C ASP A 16 12.62 19.04 -20.47
N LEU A 17 12.83 17.73 -20.64
CA LEU A 17 11.75 16.74 -20.54
C LEU A 17 11.22 16.64 -19.10
N CYS A 18 12.10 16.64 -18.12
CA CYS A 18 11.72 16.70 -16.71
C CYS A 18 10.84 17.91 -16.40
N GLU A 19 11.21 19.09 -16.86
CA GLU A 19 10.43 20.33 -16.67
C GLU A 19 9.03 20.24 -17.30
N ILE A 20 8.96 19.75 -18.56
CA ILE A 20 7.69 19.54 -19.26
C ILE A 20 6.79 18.57 -18.52
N LEU A 21 7.33 17.44 -18.08
CA LEU A 21 6.57 16.43 -17.34
C LEU A 21 6.11 16.95 -15.99
N GLN A 22 7.00 17.61 -15.25
CA GLN A 22 6.70 18.22 -13.96
C GLN A 22 5.56 19.23 -14.07
N TYR A 23 5.65 20.17 -15.03
CA TYR A 23 4.61 21.16 -15.25
C TYR A 23 3.24 20.53 -15.53
N ASN A 24 3.19 19.55 -16.43
CA ASN A 24 1.92 18.94 -16.84
C ASN A 24 1.30 18.06 -15.74
N LEU A 25 2.12 17.29 -15.02
CA LEU A 25 1.65 16.45 -13.92
C LEU A 25 1.20 17.29 -12.71
N THR A 26 1.90 18.38 -12.41
CA THR A 26 1.49 19.33 -11.37
C THR A 26 0.15 19.99 -11.72
N ASN A 27 -0.04 20.40 -12.98
CA ASN A 27 -1.33 20.91 -13.45
C ASN A 27 -2.45 19.84 -13.40
N ALA A 28 -2.10 18.57 -13.52
CA ALA A 28 -3.05 17.47 -13.34
C ALA A 28 -3.37 17.16 -11.87
N GLY A 29 -2.72 17.84 -10.91
CA GLY A 29 -2.95 17.76 -9.46
C GLY A 29 -1.95 16.89 -8.70
N CYS A 30 -0.87 16.42 -9.33
CA CYS A 30 0.18 15.64 -8.67
C CYS A 30 1.16 16.54 -7.92
N ILE A 31 1.83 15.96 -6.93
CA ILE A 31 3.04 16.50 -6.30
C ILE A 31 4.22 15.83 -6.99
N THR A 32 5.11 16.59 -7.62
CA THR A 32 6.19 16.05 -8.43
C THR A 32 7.55 16.45 -7.92
N GLU A 33 8.51 15.52 -8.00
CA GLU A 33 9.94 15.78 -7.85
C GLU A 33 10.68 15.21 -9.07
N THR A 34 11.84 15.80 -9.40
CA THR A 34 12.69 15.37 -10.50
C THR A 34 14.03 14.87 -9.98
N ALA A 35 14.64 13.94 -10.70
CA ALA A 35 16.02 13.50 -10.52
C ALA A 35 16.66 13.32 -11.90
N HIS A 36 17.90 13.82 -12.08
CA HIS A 36 18.57 13.82 -13.38
C HIS A 36 19.58 12.68 -13.51
N SER A 37 19.58 11.75 -12.56
CA SER A 37 20.36 10.51 -12.60
C SER A 37 19.78 9.45 -11.66
N ALA A 38 20.20 8.21 -11.87
CA ALA A 38 19.83 7.12 -10.99
C ALA A 38 20.39 7.32 -9.57
N GLU A 39 21.59 7.88 -9.45
CA GLU A 39 22.24 8.18 -8.17
C GLU A 39 21.47 9.26 -7.40
N GLU A 40 21.04 10.30 -8.08
CA GLU A 40 20.20 11.35 -7.47
C GLU A 40 18.87 10.79 -7.02
N ALA A 41 18.21 9.97 -7.85
CA ALA A 41 16.94 9.34 -7.51
C ALA A 41 17.03 8.50 -6.22
N LEU A 42 18.15 7.79 -6.01
CA LEU A 42 18.37 7.00 -4.80
C LEU A 42 18.44 7.87 -3.52
N THR A 43 18.88 9.12 -3.62
CA THR A 43 18.94 10.05 -2.47
C THR A 43 17.57 10.58 -2.06
N LYS A 44 16.57 10.53 -2.95
CA LYS A 44 15.22 11.07 -2.74
C LYS A 44 14.24 10.11 -2.07
N SER A 45 14.72 9.00 -1.52
CA SER A 45 13.87 7.99 -0.86
C SER A 45 12.73 7.48 -1.79
N PRO A 46 13.04 6.76 -2.88
CA PRO A 46 12.06 6.38 -3.91
C PRO A 46 10.83 5.62 -3.41
N GLY A 47 10.93 4.98 -2.24
CA GLY A 47 9.80 4.29 -1.59
C GLY A 47 8.72 5.22 -1.01
N CYS A 48 8.97 6.53 -0.94
CA CYS A 48 8.01 7.51 -0.43
C CYS A 48 7.10 8.11 -1.52
N PHE A 49 7.27 7.69 -2.77
CA PHE A 49 6.46 8.11 -3.90
C PHE A 49 5.40 7.08 -4.26
N ASP A 50 4.29 7.55 -4.83
CA ASP A 50 3.19 6.70 -5.29
C ASP A 50 3.46 6.12 -6.68
N LEU A 51 4.36 6.75 -7.46
CA LEU A 51 4.77 6.35 -8.80
C LEU A 51 6.13 6.91 -9.14
N MET A 52 6.91 6.17 -9.92
CA MET A 52 8.13 6.65 -10.60
C MET A 52 7.92 6.63 -12.11
N ILE A 53 8.32 7.71 -12.80
CA ILE A 53 8.49 7.77 -14.24
C ILE A 53 9.98 7.75 -14.48
N LEU A 54 10.47 6.74 -15.19
CA LEU A 54 11.90 6.41 -15.25
C LEU A 54 12.35 6.23 -16.68
N ASP A 55 13.25 7.08 -17.13
CA ASP A 55 13.90 6.86 -18.42
C ASP A 55 14.80 5.63 -18.38
N VAL A 56 14.78 4.85 -19.45
CA VAL A 56 15.64 3.67 -19.59
C VAL A 56 17.07 4.05 -19.92
N MET A 57 17.26 5.08 -20.75
CA MET A 57 18.55 5.46 -21.33
C MET A 57 19.15 6.65 -20.59
N MET A 58 19.62 6.44 -19.40
CA MET A 58 20.33 7.46 -18.62
C MET A 58 21.80 7.06 -18.46
N GLY A 59 22.68 8.03 -18.41
CA GLY A 59 24.13 7.97 -18.14
C GLY A 59 24.76 6.66 -17.66
N PRO A 60 25.56 6.66 -16.58
CA PRO A 60 26.31 5.45 -16.14
C PRO A 60 25.43 4.30 -15.63
N MET A 61 24.29 4.63 -14.99
CA MET A 61 23.31 3.64 -14.51
C MET A 61 22.02 3.79 -15.30
N SER A 62 21.67 2.77 -16.09
CA SER A 62 20.40 2.74 -16.82
C SER A 62 19.20 2.63 -15.89
N GLY A 63 18.01 3.06 -16.36
CA GLY A 63 16.77 2.93 -15.60
C GLY A 63 16.43 1.49 -15.22
N PHE A 64 16.75 0.52 -16.07
CA PHE A 64 16.57 -0.90 -15.73
C PHE A 64 17.45 -1.35 -14.54
N ARG A 65 18.71 -0.89 -14.51
CA ARG A 65 19.60 -1.22 -13.38
C ARG A 65 19.14 -0.54 -12.10
N LEU A 66 18.63 0.68 -12.19
CA LEU A 66 18.02 1.36 -11.04
C LEU A 66 16.80 0.59 -10.53
N ALA A 67 15.90 0.19 -11.42
CA ALA A 67 14.71 -0.57 -11.04
C ALA A 67 15.07 -1.92 -10.39
N ASP A 68 16.03 -2.67 -10.94
CA ASP A 68 16.51 -3.92 -10.36
C ASP A 68 17.05 -3.71 -8.94
N LYS A 69 17.87 -2.67 -8.75
CA LYS A 69 18.41 -2.29 -7.43
C LYS A 69 17.31 -1.90 -6.44
N LEU A 70 16.33 -1.10 -6.88
CA LEU A 70 15.19 -0.72 -6.05
C LEU A 70 14.40 -1.94 -5.60
N ARG A 71 14.15 -2.92 -6.48
CA ARG A 71 13.39 -4.12 -6.19
C ARG A 71 14.16 -5.11 -5.32
N LYS A 72 15.40 -5.46 -5.70
CA LYS A 72 16.17 -6.56 -5.08
C LYS A 72 16.93 -6.15 -3.84
N GLU A 73 17.53 -4.95 -3.84
CA GLU A 73 18.39 -4.52 -2.73
C GLU A 73 17.63 -3.67 -1.70
N LEU A 74 16.72 -2.80 -2.17
CA LEU A 74 16.05 -1.84 -1.31
C LEU A 74 14.59 -2.21 -0.99
N ASN A 75 14.05 -3.30 -1.56
CA ASN A 75 12.67 -3.77 -1.38
C ASN A 75 11.62 -2.67 -1.64
N VAL A 76 11.91 -1.73 -2.55
CA VAL A 76 10.99 -0.66 -2.94
C VAL A 76 9.97 -1.23 -3.91
N SER A 77 8.68 -1.13 -3.58
CA SER A 77 7.56 -1.62 -4.39
C SER A 77 6.80 -0.51 -5.12
N THR A 78 7.29 0.73 -5.06
CA THR A 78 6.69 1.87 -5.80
C THR A 78 6.55 1.52 -7.28
N PRO A 79 5.37 1.70 -7.89
CA PRO A 79 5.15 1.42 -9.31
C PRO A 79 6.09 2.22 -10.20
N ILE A 80 6.48 1.62 -11.34
CA ILE A 80 7.39 2.24 -12.31
C ILE A 80 6.74 2.24 -13.69
N ILE A 81 6.69 3.43 -14.32
CA ILE A 81 6.45 3.60 -15.74
C ILE A 81 7.81 3.89 -16.40
N PHE A 82 8.24 3.04 -17.32
CA PHE A 82 9.44 3.32 -18.09
C PHE A 82 9.15 4.20 -19.29
N LEU A 83 10.04 5.17 -19.53
CA LEU A 83 10.14 5.88 -20.80
C LEU A 83 11.26 5.23 -21.61
N THR A 84 11.00 4.83 -22.86
CA THR A 84 11.98 4.10 -23.68
C THR A 84 11.98 4.58 -25.12
N ALA A 85 13.16 4.62 -25.74
CA ALA A 85 13.26 4.77 -27.17
C ALA A 85 12.81 3.46 -27.88
N LYS A 86 12.04 3.56 -28.94
CA LYS A 86 11.16 2.54 -29.57
C LYS A 86 11.83 1.29 -30.14
N ASP A 87 13.05 0.89 -29.83
CA ASP A 87 13.82 0.06 -30.75
C ASP A 87 14.10 -1.39 -30.40
N THR A 88 13.60 -1.99 -29.29
CA THR A 88 13.72 -3.45 -29.18
C THR A 88 12.56 -4.10 -28.37
N GLU A 89 11.88 -5.10 -28.96
CA GLU A 89 11.00 -6.04 -28.26
C GLU A 89 11.70 -6.68 -27.05
N ASN A 90 13.02 -6.81 -27.10
CA ASN A 90 13.83 -7.38 -26.01
C ASN A 90 13.88 -6.47 -24.78
N ASP A 91 13.86 -5.14 -24.91
CA ASP A 91 13.86 -4.22 -23.78
C ASP A 91 12.52 -4.25 -23.05
N VAL A 92 11.43 -4.37 -23.78
CA VAL A 92 10.09 -4.52 -23.21
C VAL A 92 9.98 -5.84 -22.43
N LEU A 93 10.48 -6.95 -22.95
CA LEU A 93 10.49 -8.25 -22.28
C LEU A 93 11.40 -8.25 -21.03
N THR A 94 12.55 -7.61 -21.11
CA THR A 94 13.48 -7.45 -19.97
C THR A 94 12.85 -6.63 -18.86
N GLY A 95 12.20 -5.54 -19.19
CA GLY A 95 11.59 -4.67 -18.20
C GLY A 95 10.36 -5.29 -17.53
N PHE A 96 9.53 -6.08 -18.23
CA PHE A 96 8.44 -6.83 -17.58
C PHE A 96 8.97 -7.85 -16.57
N SER A 97 10.12 -8.48 -16.85
CA SER A 97 10.79 -9.39 -15.91
C SER A 97 11.34 -8.67 -14.67
N LEU A 98 11.60 -7.35 -14.77
CA LEU A 98 12.09 -6.49 -13.68
C LEU A 98 10.95 -5.84 -12.87
N GLY A 99 9.68 -6.19 -13.13
CA GLY A 99 8.53 -5.70 -12.36
C GLY A 99 8.10 -4.28 -12.71
N ALA A 100 8.17 -3.92 -14.00
CA ALA A 100 7.57 -2.70 -14.52
C ALA A 100 6.03 -2.78 -14.51
N ASP A 101 5.39 -1.66 -14.21
CA ASP A 101 3.94 -1.56 -14.18
C ASP A 101 3.37 -1.05 -15.52
N ASP A 102 4.15 -0.29 -16.30
CA ASP A 102 3.82 0.14 -17.66
C ASP A 102 5.05 0.67 -18.43
N TYR A 103 4.90 0.87 -19.75
CA TYR A 103 5.92 1.41 -20.66
C TYR A 103 5.32 2.47 -21.57
N ILE A 104 6.12 3.50 -21.88
CA ILE A 104 5.78 4.55 -22.83
C ILE A 104 6.96 4.71 -23.80
N ALA A 105 6.69 4.48 -25.09
CA ALA A 105 7.71 4.70 -26.12
C ALA A 105 7.87 6.19 -26.44
N LYS A 106 9.10 6.70 -26.46
CA LYS A 106 9.43 8.04 -26.99
C LYS A 106 9.42 7.98 -28.54
N PRO A 107 8.82 8.97 -29.27
CA PRO A 107 8.10 10.13 -28.73
C PRO A 107 6.66 9.80 -28.32
N PHE A 108 6.19 10.40 -27.24
CA PHE A 108 4.84 10.23 -26.70
C PHE A 108 4.10 11.56 -26.54
N SER A 109 2.79 11.50 -26.41
CA SER A 109 1.99 12.67 -26.04
C SER A 109 1.83 12.80 -24.52
N ILE A 110 1.76 14.04 -24.04
CA ILE A 110 1.48 14.32 -22.61
C ILE A 110 0.14 13.69 -22.18
N ASN A 111 -0.87 13.70 -23.06
CA ASN A 111 -2.16 13.08 -22.75
C ASN A 111 -2.04 11.56 -22.58
N GLU A 112 -1.22 10.89 -23.36
CA GLU A 112 -0.94 9.46 -23.20
C GLU A 112 -0.26 9.19 -21.87
N LEU A 113 0.79 9.94 -21.52
CA LEU A 113 1.48 9.82 -20.26
C LEU A 113 0.50 9.97 -19.09
N ILE A 114 -0.29 11.04 -19.06
CA ILE A 114 -1.27 11.29 -17.99
C ILE A 114 -2.30 10.16 -17.90
N ALA A 115 -2.77 9.61 -19.01
CA ALA A 115 -3.71 8.50 -19.04
C ALA A 115 -3.10 7.24 -18.42
N ARG A 116 -1.83 6.91 -18.74
CA ARG A 116 -1.11 5.77 -18.18
C ARG A 116 -0.78 5.96 -16.70
N VAL A 117 -0.34 7.14 -16.29
CA VAL A 117 -0.15 7.50 -14.87
C VAL A 117 -1.43 7.24 -14.08
N LYS A 118 -2.59 7.71 -14.59
CA LYS A 118 -3.90 7.45 -13.96
C LYS A 118 -4.20 5.95 -13.85
N ALA A 119 -3.92 5.19 -14.89
CA ALA A 119 -4.18 3.75 -14.93
C ALA A 119 -3.30 2.99 -13.94
N VAL A 120 -2.00 3.32 -13.87
CA VAL A 120 -1.05 2.68 -12.94
C VAL A 120 -1.40 3.02 -11.51
N LEU A 121 -1.59 4.30 -11.17
CA LEU A 121 -1.99 4.71 -9.81
C LEU A 121 -3.31 4.08 -9.37
N LYS A 122 -4.28 3.93 -10.28
CA LYS A 122 -5.54 3.24 -9.97
C LYS A 122 -5.33 1.75 -9.65
N ARG A 123 -4.47 1.06 -10.42
CA ARG A 123 -4.13 -0.35 -10.18
C ARG A 123 -3.34 -0.54 -8.90
N SER A 124 -2.37 0.34 -8.65
CA SER A 124 -1.56 0.32 -7.43
C SER A 124 -2.40 0.58 -6.17
N ALA A 125 -3.31 1.56 -6.21
CA ALA A 125 -4.26 1.79 -5.12
C ALA A 125 -5.15 0.57 -4.86
N ALA A 126 -5.66 -0.09 -5.92
CA ALA A 126 -6.45 -1.32 -5.78
C ALA A 126 -5.62 -2.48 -5.22
N ASN A 127 -4.34 -2.60 -5.59
CA ASN A 127 -3.42 -3.61 -5.07
C ASN A 127 -2.99 -3.30 -3.62
N ASN A 128 -2.79 -2.02 -3.27
CA ASN A 128 -2.54 -1.58 -1.91
C ASN A 128 -3.79 -1.78 -1.03
N ASP A 129 -4.99 -1.51 -1.55
CA ASP A 129 -6.24 -1.86 -0.88
C ASP A 129 -6.35 -3.38 -0.68
N GLN A 130 -5.90 -4.21 -1.61
CA GLN A 130 -5.88 -5.67 -1.41
C GLN A 130 -4.81 -6.11 -0.40
N ARG A 131 -3.62 -5.51 -0.40
CA ARG A 131 -2.57 -5.80 0.60
C ARG A 131 -2.95 -5.27 1.98
N ASN A 132 -3.55 -4.08 2.06
CA ASN A 132 -4.10 -3.54 3.31
C ASN A 132 -5.34 -4.31 3.79
N ASN A 133 -6.01 -5.03 2.90
CA ASN A 133 -7.19 -5.82 3.22
C ASN A 133 -6.88 -7.23 3.74
N ILE A 134 -5.66 -7.72 3.55
CA ILE A 134 -5.21 -8.99 4.15
C ILE A 134 -4.06 -8.68 5.09
N MET A 135 -4.33 -8.76 6.38
CA MET A 135 -3.32 -8.65 7.42
C MET A 135 -2.78 -10.04 7.76
N THR A 136 -1.46 -10.22 7.64
CA THR A 136 -0.79 -11.48 7.95
C THR A 136 0.28 -11.29 9.02
N TYR A 137 0.34 -12.23 9.96
CA TYR A 137 1.42 -12.34 10.94
C TYR A 137 1.66 -13.83 11.26
N ASN A 138 2.78 -14.35 10.82
CA ASN A 138 3.02 -15.80 10.82
C ASN A 138 1.83 -16.53 10.17
N GLU A 139 1.25 -17.50 10.86
CA GLU A 139 0.10 -18.28 10.37
C GLU A 139 -1.27 -17.61 10.63
N PHE A 140 -1.27 -16.39 11.19
CA PHE A 140 -2.49 -15.58 11.35
C PHE A 140 -2.73 -14.74 10.11
N SER A 141 -3.93 -14.80 9.54
CA SER A 141 -4.34 -14.01 8.37
C SER A 141 -5.77 -13.54 8.51
N LEU A 142 -5.99 -12.21 8.45
CA LEU A 142 -7.31 -11.59 8.44
C LEU A 142 -7.57 -10.95 7.08
N ASP A 143 -8.49 -11.52 6.29
CA ASP A 143 -9.02 -10.94 5.06
C ASP A 143 -10.19 -10.00 5.40
N ARG A 144 -9.95 -8.70 5.25
CA ARG A 144 -10.93 -7.65 5.59
C ARG A 144 -12.07 -7.55 4.58
N ILE A 145 -11.82 -7.89 3.31
CA ILE A 145 -12.87 -7.89 2.27
C ILE A 145 -13.83 -9.06 2.52
N LYS A 146 -13.27 -10.25 2.66
CA LYS A 146 -14.05 -11.47 2.89
C LYS A 146 -14.51 -11.62 4.34
N LYS A 147 -14.05 -10.72 5.24
CA LYS A 147 -14.31 -10.77 6.69
C LYS A 147 -13.98 -12.16 7.27
N ARG A 148 -12.83 -12.69 6.90
CA ARG A 148 -12.41 -14.06 7.20
C ARG A 148 -11.10 -14.06 7.98
N LEU A 149 -11.12 -14.77 9.10
CA LEU A 149 -9.90 -15.09 9.85
C LEU A 149 -9.45 -16.51 9.48
N VAL A 150 -8.15 -16.66 9.22
CA VAL A 150 -7.49 -17.97 9.01
C VAL A 150 -6.32 -18.05 9.98
N ILE A 151 -6.19 -19.16 10.69
CA ILE A 151 -5.09 -19.47 11.60
C ILE A 151 -4.68 -20.91 11.32
N ASP A 152 -3.36 -21.15 11.10
CA ASP A 152 -2.84 -22.50 10.79
C ASP A 152 -3.57 -23.15 9.59
N GLU A 153 -3.83 -22.36 8.53
CA GLU A 153 -4.60 -22.77 7.34
C GLU A 153 -6.08 -23.09 7.60
N GLU A 154 -6.53 -23.10 8.84
CA GLU A 154 -7.92 -23.31 9.22
C GLU A 154 -8.74 -22.02 9.24
N LYS A 155 -9.95 -22.09 8.70
CA LYS A 155 -10.88 -20.97 8.70
C LYS A 155 -11.56 -20.87 10.05
N ILE A 156 -11.44 -19.73 10.71
CA ILE A 156 -12.10 -19.46 11.99
C ILE A 156 -13.37 -18.66 11.73
N GLU A 157 -14.50 -19.23 12.07
CA GLU A 157 -15.79 -18.55 11.94
C GLU A 157 -16.01 -17.55 13.08
N LEU A 158 -16.07 -16.28 12.70
CA LEU A 158 -16.38 -15.18 13.60
C LEU A 158 -17.81 -14.69 13.36
N THR A 159 -18.51 -14.35 14.44
CA THR A 159 -19.74 -13.57 14.33
C THR A 159 -19.38 -12.15 13.85
N LYS A 160 -20.39 -11.42 13.34
CA LYS A 160 -20.19 -10.03 12.89
C LYS A 160 -19.52 -9.17 13.97
N LYS A 161 -19.95 -9.28 15.22
CA LYS A 161 -19.42 -8.48 16.33
C LYS A 161 -18.02 -8.88 16.75
N GLU A 162 -17.71 -10.18 16.77
CA GLU A 162 -16.35 -10.66 17.00
C GLU A 162 -15.37 -10.16 15.92
N TYR A 163 -15.80 -10.22 14.65
CA TYR A 163 -14.99 -9.68 13.56
C TYR A 163 -14.76 -8.16 13.69
N GLU A 164 -15.83 -7.40 13.97
CA GLU A 164 -15.75 -5.93 14.11
C GLU A 164 -14.81 -5.53 15.26
N ILE A 165 -14.85 -6.24 16.39
CA ILE A 165 -13.93 -6.02 17.51
C ILE A 165 -12.49 -6.34 17.09
N LEU A 166 -12.26 -7.51 16.50
CA LEU A 166 -10.92 -7.91 16.06
C LEU A 166 -10.33 -6.91 15.09
N ASN A 167 -11.11 -6.51 14.08
CA ASN A 167 -10.65 -5.56 13.08
C ASN A 167 -10.32 -4.18 13.69
N LEU A 168 -11.18 -3.67 14.61
CA LEU A 168 -10.93 -2.41 15.32
C LEU A 168 -9.59 -2.43 16.07
N LEU A 169 -9.33 -3.50 16.81
CA LEU A 169 -8.12 -3.62 17.63
C LEU A 169 -6.87 -3.84 16.76
N LEU A 170 -7.00 -4.59 15.65
CA LEU A 170 -5.90 -4.83 14.70
C LEU A 170 -5.54 -3.59 13.89
N GLU A 171 -6.50 -2.77 13.51
CA GLU A 171 -6.24 -1.49 12.82
C GLU A 171 -5.48 -0.49 13.70
N ASN A 172 -5.60 -0.63 15.01
CA ASN A 172 -5.04 0.29 15.99
C ASN A 172 -4.15 -0.46 17.00
N GLN A 173 -3.20 -1.25 16.51
CA GLN A 173 -2.31 -2.04 17.38
C GLN A 173 -1.61 -1.18 18.43
N GLY A 174 -1.53 -1.70 19.65
CA GLY A 174 -0.98 -1.00 20.80
C GLY A 174 -1.88 0.09 21.42
N MET A 175 -2.94 0.52 20.72
CA MET A 175 -3.88 1.51 21.21
C MET A 175 -4.92 0.85 22.13
N VAL A 176 -5.11 1.40 23.31
CA VAL A 176 -6.07 0.90 24.30
C VAL A 176 -7.46 1.50 24.05
N PHE A 177 -8.47 0.66 23.87
CA PHE A 177 -9.87 1.04 23.75
C PHE A 177 -10.62 0.68 25.03
N SER A 178 -11.33 1.65 25.61
CA SER A 178 -12.21 1.37 26.73
C SER A 178 -13.38 0.49 26.29
N ARG A 179 -14.06 -0.16 27.23
CA ARG A 179 -15.27 -0.93 26.94
C ARG A 179 -16.35 -0.06 26.30
N GLU A 180 -16.49 1.14 26.78
CA GLU A 180 -17.41 2.14 26.27
C GLU A 180 -17.09 2.54 24.83
N ASP A 181 -15.78 2.78 24.51
CA ASP A 181 -15.35 3.09 23.14
C ASP A 181 -15.64 1.95 22.17
N ILE A 182 -15.35 0.70 22.57
CA ILE A 182 -15.63 -0.48 21.76
C ILE A 182 -17.15 -0.60 21.55
N LEU A 183 -17.92 -0.38 22.59
CA LEU A 183 -19.37 -0.49 22.57
C LEU A 183 -19.98 0.54 21.63
N LYS A 184 -19.62 1.82 21.77
CA LYS A 184 -20.09 2.91 20.90
C LYS A 184 -19.75 2.67 19.43
N ARG A 185 -18.51 2.29 19.14
CA ARG A 185 -18.02 2.10 17.77
C ARG A 185 -18.68 0.91 17.07
N ILE A 186 -18.98 -0.18 17.79
CA ILE A 186 -19.40 -1.44 17.19
C ILE A 186 -20.91 -1.66 17.30
N TRP A 187 -21.55 -1.14 18.34
CA TRP A 187 -23.00 -1.28 18.53
C TRP A 187 -23.79 0.00 18.25
N GLY A 188 -23.12 1.16 18.26
CA GLY A 188 -23.79 2.46 18.11
C GLY A 188 -24.26 3.03 19.44
N GLU A 189 -24.75 4.29 19.40
CA GLU A 189 -25.17 5.02 20.61
C GLU A 189 -26.55 4.62 21.14
N ASP A 190 -27.42 4.07 20.29
CA ASP A 190 -28.84 3.83 20.59
C ASP A 190 -29.14 2.43 21.16
N ILE A 191 -28.12 1.60 21.43
CA ILE A 191 -28.36 0.21 21.87
C ILE A 191 -28.08 0.06 23.35
N ILE A 192 -29.12 -0.39 24.10
CA ILE A 192 -29.04 -0.71 25.53
C ILE A 192 -28.31 -2.05 25.69
N VAL A 193 -26.98 -2.05 25.63
CA VAL A 193 -26.13 -3.19 26.00
C VAL A 193 -25.15 -2.79 27.08
N THR A 194 -24.80 -3.73 27.95
CA THR A 194 -23.87 -3.49 29.06
C THR A 194 -22.43 -3.75 28.66
N ASP A 195 -21.46 -3.15 29.36
CA ASP A 195 -20.01 -3.39 29.21
C ASP A 195 -19.64 -4.88 29.20
N ARG A 196 -20.42 -5.71 29.92
CA ARG A 196 -20.26 -7.17 29.91
C ARG A 196 -20.39 -7.80 28.53
N THR A 197 -21.12 -7.15 27.59
CA THR A 197 -21.23 -7.61 26.21
C THR A 197 -19.90 -7.61 25.50
N VAL A 198 -19.08 -6.60 25.75
CA VAL A 198 -17.71 -6.53 25.20
C VAL A 198 -16.86 -7.67 25.76
N ASP A 199 -16.85 -7.85 27.07
CA ASP A 199 -16.04 -8.88 27.74
C ASP A 199 -16.39 -10.30 27.26
N VAL A 200 -17.68 -10.58 27.05
CA VAL A 200 -18.15 -11.87 26.52
C VAL A 200 -17.65 -12.11 25.09
N ASN A 201 -17.73 -11.09 24.21
CA ASN A 201 -17.25 -11.20 22.84
C ASN A 201 -15.73 -11.34 22.80
N ILE A 202 -14.99 -10.59 23.61
CA ILE A 202 -13.53 -10.73 23.76
C ILE A 202 -13.15 -12.14 24.22
N THR A 203 -13.85 -12.69 25.19
CA THR A 203 -13.58 -14.05 25.69
C THR A 203 -13.80 -15.09 24.60
N ARG A 204 -14.92 -15.00 23.86
CA ARG A 204 -15.22 -15.91 22.75
C ARG A 204 -14.17 -15.77 21.63
N LEU A 205 -13.80 -14.54 21.30
CA LEU A 205 -12.81 -14.26 20.29
C LEU A 205 -11.44 -14.85 20.66
N ARG A 206 -10.99 -14.67 21.90
CA ARG A 206 -9.74 -15.28 22.41
C ARG A 206 -9.77 -16.81 22.29
N THR A 207 -10.88 -17.43 22.65
CA THR A 207 -11.03 -18.90 22.53
C THR A 207 -10.93 -19.34 21.07
N LYS A 208 -11.61 -18.65 20.15
CA LYS A 208 -11.58 -18.95 18.72
C LYS A 208 -10.21 -18.74 18.08
N MET A 209 -9.46 -17.74 18.54
CA MET A 209 -8.12 -17.43 18.06
C MET A 209 -7.03 -18.37 18.58
N GLY A 210 -7.35 -19.26 19.51
CA GLY A 210 -6.41 -20.25 20.06
C GLY A 210 -5.14 -19.59 20.60
N ARG A 211 -3.97 -19.97 20.06
CA ARG A 211 -2.65 -19.43 20.49
C ARG A 211 -2.53 -17.90 20.30
N TYR A 212 -3.26 -17.31 19.36
CA TYR A 212 -3.28 -15.86 19.16
C TYR A 212 -4.30 -15.12 20.05
N GLY A 213 -5.11 -15.84 20.84
CA GLY A 213 -6.07 -15.23 21.75
C GLY A 213 -5.42 -14.33 22.80
N GLY A 214 -4.19 -14.66 23.21
CA GLY A 214 -3.37 -13.85 24.13
C GLY A 214 -2.92 -12.50 23.55
N CYS A 215 -2.97 -12.30 22.23
CA CYS A 215 -2.64 -11.04 21.56
C CYS A 215 -3.68 -9.94 21.86
N ILE A 216 -4.92 -10.32 22.16
CA ILE A 216 -5.89 -9.37 22.71
C ILE A 216 -5.60 -9.23 24.20
N ARG A 217 -4.96 -8.15 24.59
CA ARG A 217 -4.56 -7.91 25.98
C ARG A 217 -5.54 -6.99 26.71
N ASN A 218 -5.58 -7.13 28.03
CA ASN A 218 -6.35 -6.27 28.91
C ASN A 218 -5.41 -5.33 29.65
N LYS A 219 -5.64 -4.03 29.57
CA LYS A 219 -5.00 -3.04 30.43
C LYS A 219 -5.95 -2.74 31.58
N SER A 220 -5.61 -3.23 32.77
CA SER A 220 -6.48 -3.17 33.96
C SER A 220 -7.01 -1.75 34.19
N GLY A 221 -8.33 -1.62 34.31
CA GLY A 221 -9.03 -0.35 34.51
C GLY A 221 -9.20 0.50 33.25
N TYR A 222 -8.51 0.18 32.13
CA TYR A 222 -8.54 1.01 30.92
C TYR A 222 -9.26 0.35 29.74
N GLY A 223 -9.17 -0.97 29.54
CA GLY A 223 -9.82 -1.65 28.43
C GLY A 223 -8.95 -2.67 27.72
N TYR A 224 -9.12 -2.80 26.40
CA TYR A 224 -8.49 -3.82 25.58
C TYR A 224 -7.63 -3.20 24.48
N TYR A 225 -6.56 -3.90 24.10
CA TYR A 225 -5.69 -3.58 22.98
C TYR A 225 -5.17 -4.86 22.33
N PHE A 226 -4.64 -4.73 21.12
CA PHE A 226 -4.02 -5.84 20.39
C PHE A 226 -2.51 -5.64 20.27
N GLU A 227 -1.76 -6.70 20.53
CA GLU A 227 -0.30 -6.72 20.39
C GLU A 227 0.13 -8.17 20.11
N PHE A 228 0.85 -8.38 18.99
CA PHE A 228 1.42 -9.68 18.64
C PHE A 228 2.55 -10.11 19.57
#